data_35f46891cc941d19afd2d2e9ca9c50ce
#
_entry.id   35f46891cc941d19afd2d2e9ca9c50ce
#
_cell.length_a   1.000
_cell.length_b   1.000
_cell.length_c   1.000
_cell.angle_alpha   90.00
_cell.angle_beta   90.00
_cell.angle_gamma   90.00
#
_symmetry.space_group_name_H-M   'P 1'
#
loop_
_entity.id
_entity.type
_entity.pdbx_description
1 polymer ?
#
loop_
_entity_poly.entity_id
_entity_poly.type
_entity_poly.pdbx_seq_one_letter_code
_entity_poly.pdbx_strand_id
1 'polypeptide(L)'
;EYSPSPMELVLHAHAACSMIDVMVGLKDRIGEISMAKVEIEGERARENPRIFTSIIMKYIIRGKVPEKLVRRLIEQSHETFCSVGIMITRSGATLEWILDLSE
;
A
#
# COMPACT_ATOMS: atom_id res chain seq x y z
N GLU A 1 5.68 -24.98 -10.07
CA GLU A 1 4.97 -23.79 -10.56
C GLU A 1 4.37 -23.00 -9.39
N TYR A 2 4.73 -21.73 -9.32
CA TYR A 2 4.26 -20.87 -8.24
C TYR A 2 2.95 -20.19 -8.59
N SER A 3 2.02 -20.20 -7.67
CA SER A 3 0.84 -19.36 -7.76
C SER A 3 0.52 -18.81 -6.36
N PRO A 4 0.09 -17.53 -6.26
CA PRO A 4 -0.20 -16.94 -4.97
C PRO A 4 -1.45 -17.56 -4.35
N SER A 5 -1.45 -17.65 -3.01
CA SER A 5 -2.63 -18.07 -2.27
C SER A 5 -3.69 -16.95 -2.32
N PRO A 6 -4.97 -17.28 -2.00
CA PRO A 6 -6.01 -16.24 -1.94
C PRO A 6 -5.65 -15.08 -1.03
N MET A 7 -5.05 -15.33 0.12
CA MET A 7 -4.69 -14.25 1.06
C MET A 7 -3.51 -13.42 0.53
N GLU A 8 -2.57 -14.03 -0.19
CA GLU A 8 -1.51 -13.28 -0.87
C GLU A 8 -2.08 -12.38 -1.96
N LEU A 9 -3.11 -12.85 -2.67
CA LEU A 9 -3.81 -12.01 -3.67
C LEU A 9 -4.46 -10.80 -3.01
N VAL A 10 -5.01 -10.95 -1.81
CA VAL A 10 -5.57 -9.83 -1.05
C VAL A 10 -4.49 -8.79 -0.75
N LEU A 11 -3.29 -9.22 -0.35
CA LEU A 11 -2.17 -8.31 -0.12
C LEU A 11 -1.78 -7.58 -1.39
N HIS A 12 -1.68 -8.30 -2.52
CA HIS A 12 -1.37 -7.68 -3.81
C HIS A 12 -2.43 -6.66 -4.20
N ALA A 13 -3.70 -6.99 -3.99
CA ALA A 13 -4.80 -6.07 -4.26
C ALA A 13 -4.70 -4.81 -3.39
N HIS A 14 -4.35 -4.97 -2.12
CA HIS A 14 -4.17 -3.84 -1.21
C HIS A 14 -3.05 -2.92 -1.70
N ALA A 15 -1.89 -3.49 -2.02
CA ALA A 15 -0.75 -2.71 -2.49
C ALA A 15 -1.08 -1.97 -3.79
N ALA A 16 -1.71 -2.66 -4.75
CA ALA A 16 -2.07 -2.07 -6.02
C ALA A 16 -3.10 -0.95 -5.85
N CYS A 17 -4.11 -1.18 -5.01
CA CYS A 17 -5.16 -0.20 -4.76
C CYS A 17 -4.59 1.10 -4.19
N SER A 18 -3.73 0.99 -3.18
CA SER A 18 -3.11 2.17 -2.58
C SER A 18 -2.14 2.86 -3.54
N MET A 19 -1.35 2.10 -4.30
CA MET A 19 -0.42 2.70 -5.25
C MET A 19 -1.14 3.45 -6.37
N ILE A 20 -2.30 2.96 -6.81
CA ILE A 20 -3.13 3.69 -7.79
C ILE A 20 -3.50 5.06 -7.24
N ASP A 21 -3.92 5.13 -5.97
CA ASP A 21 -4.28 6.42 -5.35
C ASP A 21 -3.09 7.38 -5.35
N VAL A 22 -1.92 6.89 -4.98
CA VAL A 22 -0.70 7.70 -4.96
C VAL A 22 -0.34 8.18 -6.36
N MET A 23 -0.37 7.28 -7.34
CA MET A 23 -0.01 7.63 -8.73
C MET A 23 -1.01 8.60 -9.34
N VAL A 24 -2.30 8.46 -9.06
CA VAL A 24 -3.32 9.41 -9.52
C VAL A 24 -3.04 10.79 -8.93
N GLY A 25 -2.68 10.86 -7.66
CA GLY A 25 -2.33 12.14 -7.01
C GLY A 25 -1.04 12.76 -7.54
N LEU A 26 -0.17 11.95 -8.15
CA LEU A 26 1.11 12.42 -8.72
C LEU A 26 1.06 12.52 -10.25
N LYS A 27 -0.11 12.41 -10.85
CA LYS A 27 -0.24 12.33 -12.33
C LYS A 27 0.43 13.49 -13.07
N ASP A 28 0.39 14.70 -12.51
CA ASP A 28 0.98 15.89 -13.12
C ASP A 28 2.51 15.90 -12.99
N ARG A 29 3.07 14.96 -12.23
CA ARG A 29 4.50 14.85 -11.99
C ARG A 29 5.06 13.50 -12.42
N ILE A 30 4.29 12.73 -13.20
CA ILE A 30 4.65 11.36 -13.56
C ILE A 30 5.98 11.29 -14.30
N GLY A 31 6.32 12.32 -15.08
CA GLY A 31 7.60 12.40 -15.77
C GLY A 31 8.81 12.53 -14.85
N GLU A 32 8.59 12.92 -13.61
CA GLU A 32 9.65 13.05 -12.62
C GLU A 32 9.91 11.75 -11.84
N ILE A 33 9.10 10.72 -12.07
CA ILE A 33 9.19 9.46 -11.35
C ILE A 33 9.84 8.40 -12.22
N SER A 34 10.96 7.87 -11.76
CA SER A 34 11.67 6.81 -12.48
C SER A 34 11.31 5.42 -12.01
N MET A 35 10.83 5.30 -10.77
CA MET A 35 10.43 4.01 -10.21
C MET A 35 9.45 4.22 -9.06
N ALA A 36 8.44 3.36 -8.98
CA ALA A 36 7.51 3.34 -7.85
C ALA A 36 7.08 1.89 -7.61
N LYS A 37 7.22 1.43 -6.37
CA LYS A 37 6.74 0.10 -5.97
C LYS A 37 6.34 0.09 -4.51
N VAL A 38 5.53 -0.90 -4.14
CA VAL A 38 5.14 -1.17 -2.76
C VAL A 38 5.54 -2.59 -2.42
N GLU A 39 6.23 -2.73 -1.30
CA GLU A 39 6.44 -4.03 -0.67
C GLU A 39 5.44 -4.15 0.47
N ILE A 40 4.74 -5.26 0.54
CA ILE A 40 3.68 -5.45 1.53
C ILE A 40 3.84 -6.79 2.21
N GLU A 41 3.66 -6.80 3.54
CA GLU A 41 3.68 -8.01 4.34
C GLU A 41 2.48 -8.00 5.26
N GLY A 42 1.90 -9.19 5.49
CA GLY A 42 0.77 -9.33 6.39
C GLY A 42 0.95 -10.52 7.31
N GLU A 43 0.54 -10.35 8.56
CA GLU A 43 0.44 -11.46 9.50
C GLU A 43 -1.03 -11.82 9.66
N ARG A 44 -1.29 -13.13 9.78
CA ARG A 44 -2.64 -13.67 9.90
C ARG A 44 -2.84 -14.26 11.29
N ALA A 45 -4.10 -14.32 11.72
CA ALA A 45 -4.48 -15.01 12.95
C ALA A 45 -4.02 -16.47 12.90
N ARG A 46 -3.67 -17.01 14.05
CA ARG A 46 -3.19 -18.41 14.15
C ARG A 46 -4.32 -19.42 13.97
N GLU A 47 -5.52 -19.05 14.37
CA GLU A 47 -6.69 -19.93 14.31
C GLU A 47 -7.71 -19.39 13.33
N ASN A 48 -8.57 -20.27 12.85
CA ASN A 48 -9.63 -19.89 11.91
C ASN A 48 -10.68 -19.01 12.59
N PRO A 49 -11.18 -17.98 11.90
CA PRO A 49 -10.75 -17.59 10.56
C PRO A 49 -9.42 -16.85 10.61
N ARG A 50 -8.50 -17.28 9.73
CA ARG A 50 -7.15 -16.72 9.71
C ARG A 50 -7.10 -15.43 8.91
N ILE A 51 -7.80 -14.42 9.41
CA ILE A 51 -7.80 -13.08 8.80
C ILE A 51 -6.49 -12.35 9.12
N PHE A 52 -6.20 -11.28 8.39
CA PHE A 52 -5.03 -10.47 8.68
C PHE A 52 -5.18 -9.76 10.02
N THR A 53 -4.10 -9.77 10.81
CA THR A 53 -4.02 -9.07 12.09
C THR A 53 -3.13 -7.84 12.01
N SER A 54 -2.14 -7.85 11.10
CA SER A 54 -1.27 -6.70 10.88
C SER A 54 -0.81 -6.65 9.43
N ILE A 55 -0.65 -5.44 8.91
CA ILE A 55 -0.15 -5.17 7.56
C ILE A 55 0.97 -4.15 7.69
N ILE A 56 2.08 -4.40 7.01
CA ILE A 56 3.19 -3.45 6.92
C ILE A 56 3.45 -3.18 5.44
N MET A 57 3.48 -1.90 5.06
CA MET A 57 3.72 -1.48 3.68
C MET A 57 4.94 -0.60 3.61
N LYS A 58 5.78 -0.85 2.60
CA LYS A 58 6.90 0.02 2.31
C LYS A 58 6.74 0.57 0.89
N TYR A 59 6.56 1.88 0.80
CA TYR A 59 6.47 2.58 -0.48
C TYR A 59 7.87 3.02 -0.87
N ILE A 60 8.29 2.61 -2.06
CA ILE A 60 9.61 2.96 -2.60
C ILE A 60 9.40 3.77 -3.86
N ILE A 61 9.78 5.04 -3.82
CA ILE A 61 9.59 5.97 -4.94
C ILE A 61 10.90 6.65 -5.25
N ARG A 62 11.25 6.67 -6.54
CA ARG A 62 12.44 7.37 -7.03
C ARG A 62 12.00 8.44 -8.01
N GLY A 63 12.32 9.70 -7.67
CA GLY A 63 11.93 10.82 -8.49
C GLY A 63 11.95 12.13 -7.72
N LYS A 64 11.85 13.24 -8.45
CA LYS A 64 11.82 14.59 -7.86
C LYS A 64 10.39 14.98 -7.53
N VAL A 65 9.85 14.42 -6.46
CA VAL A 65 8.49 14.73 -6.01
C VAL A 65 8.55 15.17 -4.55
N PRO A 66 7.70 16.13 -4.14
CA PRO A 66 7.73 16.62 -2.75
C PRO A 66 7.33 15.51 -1.77
N GLU A 67 8.16 15.29 -0.78
CA GLU A 67 7.90 14.25 0.22
C GLU A 67 6.58 14.48 0.96
N LYS A 68 6.28 15.73 1.33
CA LYS A 68 5.03 16.05 2.03
C LYS A 68 3.80 15.69 1.21
N LEU A 69 3.86 15.91 -0.10
CA LEU A 69 2.77 15.56 -0.99
C LEU A 69 2.58 14.05 -1.04
N VAL A 70 3.67 13.31 -1.22
CA VAL A 70 3.60 11.84 -1.27
C VAL A 70 3.04 11.29 0.03
N ARG A 71 3.52 11.77 1.17
CA ARG A 71 3.02 11.32 2.48
C ARG A 71 1.53 11.58 2.63
N ARG A 72 1.07 12.77 2.22
CA ARG A 72 -0.35 13.11 2.28
C ARG A 72 -1.18 12.16 1.41
N LEU A 73 -0.70 11.86 0.21
CA LEU A 73 -1.42 10.95 -0.69
C LEU A 73 -1.52 9.54 -0.11
N ILE A 74 -0.45 9.06 0.53
CA ILE A 74 -0.47 7.76 1.20
C ILE A 74 -1.49 7.78 2.35
N GLU A 75 -1.45 8.81 3.18
CA GLU A 75 -2.40 8.95 4.29
C GLU A 75 -3.84 8.99 3.81
N GLN A 76 -4.13 9.78 2.78
CA GLN A 76 -5.47 9.87 2.20
C GLN A 76 -5.93 8.55 1.60
N SER A 77 -5.01 7.80 0.99
CA SER A 77 -5.30 6.48 0.46
C SER A 77 -5.82 5.57 1.59
N HIS A 78 -5.10 5.53 2.70
CA HIS A 78 -5.47 4.66 3.82
C HIS A 78 -6.72 5.11 4.57
N GLU A 79 -6.95 6.41 4.65
CA GLU A 79 -8.08 6.96 5.39
C GLU A 79 -9.38 6.95 4.59
N THR A 80 -9.31 7.14 3.28
CA THR A 80 -10.50 7.47 2.49
C THR A 80 -10.66 6.66 1.21
N PHE A 81 -9.57 6.44 0.45
CA PHE A 81 -9.71 6.00 -0.94
C PHE A 81 -9.40 4.53 -1.21
N CYS A 82 -8.53 3.91 -0.42
CA CYS A 82 -8.15 2.51 -0.67
C CYS A 82 -9.20 1.57 -0.09
N SER A 83 -10.18 1.21 -0.92
CA SER A 83 -11.28 0.34 -0.48
C SER A 83 -10.79 -1.00 0.08
N VAL A 84 -9.79 -1.60 -0.56
CA VAL A 84 -9.24 -2.88 -0.11
C VAL A 84 -8.59 -2.74 1.27
N GLY A 85 -7.73 -1.72 1.43
CA GLY A 85 -7.06 -1.49 2.71
C GLY A 85 -8.02 -1.16 3.84
N ILE A 86 -9.03 -0.34 3.52
CA ILE A 86 -10.05 0.03 4.51
C ILE A 86 -10.85 -1.19 4.97
N MET A 87 -11.22 -2.08 4.04
CA MET A 87 -11.89 -3.34 4.41
C MET A 87 -11.02 -4.16 5.36
N ILE A 88 -9.74 -4.27 5.06
CA ILE A 88 -8.81 -5.05 5.89
C ILE A 88 -8.68 -4.43 7.28
N THR A 89 -8.49 -3.12 7.37
CA THR A 89 -8.33 -2.46 8.67
C THR A 89 -9.61 -2.47 9.48
N ARG A 90 -10.77 -2.38 8.82
CA ARG A 90 -12.06 -2.48 9.51
C ARG A 90 -12.34 -3.87 10.07
N SER A 91 -11.65 -4.90 9.53
CA SER A 91 -11.76 -6.24 10.09
C SER A 91 -10.90 -6.42 11.33
N GLY A 92 -10.12 -5.40 11.72
CA GLY A 92 -9.32 -5.41 12.93
C GLY A 92 -7.83 -5.43 12.73
N ALA A 93 -7.34 -5.46 11.49
CA ALA A 93 -5.92 -5.46 11.23
C ALA A 93 -5.30 -4.08 11.50
N THR A 94 -4.12 -4.06 12.10
CA THR A 94 -3.33 -2.84 12.20
C THR A 94 -2.60 -2.60 10.89
N LEU A 95 -2.36 -1.34 10.58
CA LEU A 95 -1.65 -0.95 9.36
C LEU A 95 -0.53 0.01 9.71
N GLU A 96 0.67 -0.32 9.28
CA GLU A 96 1.83 0.57 9.37
C GLU A 96 2.43 0.73 7.98
N TRP A 97 3.00 1.90 7.72
CA TRP A 97 3.67 2.12 6.45
C TRP A 97 4.89 3.01 6.62
N ILE A 98 5.85 2.83 5.73
CA ILE A 98 7.03 3.68 5.63
C ILE A 98 7.21 4.12 4.18
N LEU A 99 7.84 5.27 4.01
CA LEU A 99 8.14 5.82 2.69
C LEU A 99 9.65 5.91 2.52
N ASP A 100 10.17 5.27 1.46
CA ASP A 100 11.55 5.38 1.03
C ASP A 100 11.55 6.20 -0.26
N LEU A 101 11.80 7.50 -0.12
CA LEU A 101 11.79 8.44 -1.25
C LEU A 101 13.17 8.99 -1.48
N SER A 102 13.64 8.90 -2.73
CA SER A 102 14.89 9.54 -3.14
C SER A 102 14.82 9.90 -4.62
N GLU A 103 15.79 10.67 -5.09
CA GLU A 103 15.89 11.02 -6.51
C GLU A 103 16.70 9.96 -7.30
#